data_c3dff89369b9d52c46ab2d817f9ba046
#
_entry.id   c3dff89369b9d52c46ab2d817f9ba046
#
_cell.length_a   1.000
_cell.length_b   1.000
_cell.length_c   1.000
_cell.angle_alpha   90.00
_cell.angle_beta   90.00
_cell.angle_gamma   90.00
#
_symmetry.space_group_name_H-M   'P 1'
#
loop_
_entity.id
_entity.type
_entity.pdbx_description
1 polymer ?
#
loop_
_entity_poly.entity_id
_entity_poly.type
_entity_poly.pdbx_seq_one_letter_code
_entity_poly.pdbx_strand_id
1 'polypeptide(L)' 'MDKHYRDLLIRALKGTLDTASRREFDRWVSDADNRRIYENALRIWDDVQRRTSAYNPDRDRLWEQLQSRIGV' A
#
# COMPACT_ATOMS: atom_id res chain seq x y z
N MET A 1 1.10 -7.85 -10.78
CA MET A 1 0.01 -6.94 -10.36
C MET A 1 -0.12 -5.82 -11.36
N ASP A 2 -1.34 -5.49 -11.71
CA ASP A 2 -1.61 -4.39 -12.63
C ASP A 2 -1.21 -3.05 -11.99
N LYS A 3 -0.65 -2.15 -12.79
CA LYS A 3 -0.21 -0.84 -12.32
C LYS A 3 -1.34 -0.05 -11.67
N HIS A 4 -2.56 -0.15 -12.22
CA HIS A 4 -3.73 0.52 -11.69
C HIS A 4 -4.05 0.07 -10.26
N TYR A 5 -4.05 -1.24 -10.01
CA TYR A 5 -4.36 -1.79 -8.69
C TYR A 5 -3.23 -1.55 -7.70
N ARG A 6 -2.00 -1.52 -8.17
CA ARG A 6 -0.87 -1.15 -7.33
C ARG A 6 -1.02 0.29 -6.84
N ASP A 7 -1.44 1.19 -7.70
CA ASP A 7 -1.68 2.58 -7.32
C ASP A 7 -2.81 2.68 -6.29
N LEU A 8 -3.89 1.94 -6.48
CA LEU A 8 -4.99 1.88 -5.51
C LEU A 8 -4.52 1.33 -4.16
N LEU A 9 -3.67 0.31 -4.17
CA LEU A 9 -3.12 -0.27 -2.96
C LEU A 9 -2.31 0.76 -2.18
N ILE A 10 -1.45 1.50 -2.87
CA ILE A 10 -0.63 2.53 -2.24
C ILE A 10 -1.51 3.63 -1.65
N ARG A 11 -2.52 4.07 -2.38
CA ARG A 11 -3.46 5.08 -1.88
C ARG A 11 -4.24 4.58 -0.66
N ALA A 12 -4.60 3.31 -0.65
CA ALA A 12 -5.27 2.70 0.50
C ALA A 12 -4.38 2.74 1.73
N LEU A 13 -3.09 2.42 1.58
CA LEU A 13 -2.13 2.48 2.67
C LEU A 13 -1.93 3.90 3.20
N LYS A 14 -1.97 4.88 2.32
CA LYS A 14 -1.88 6.31 2.69
C LYS A 14 -3.18 6.86 3.27
N GLY A 15 -4.29 6.18 3.08
CA GLY A 15 -5.60 6.68 3.49
C GLY A 15 -6.13 7.80 2.60
N THR A 16 -5.76 7.82 1.32
CA THR A 16 -6.12 8.89 0.38
C THR A 16 -7.11 8.44 -0.69
N LEU A 17 -7.76 7.30 -0.51
CA LEU A 17 -8.76 6.83 -1.46
C LEU A 17 -10.02 7.70 -1.41
N ASP A 18 -10.48 8.13 -2.59
CA ASP A 18 -11.79 8.76 -2.71
C ASP A 18 -12.88 7.67 -2.73
N THR A 19 -14.15 8.08 -2.78
CA THR A 19 -15.28 7.15 -2.71
C THR A 19 -15.28 6.15 -3.88
N ALA A 20 -15.03 6.63 -5.09
CA ALA A 20 -15.03 5.78 -6.27
C ALA A 20 -13.85 4.79 -6.25
N SER A 21 -12.67 5.28 -5.91
CA SER A 21 -11.47 4.44 -5.83
C SER A 21 -11.59 3.43 -4.71
N ARG A 22 -12.22 3.79 -3.60
CA ARG A 22 -12.44 2.88 -2.48
C ARG A 22 -13.34 1.71 -2.87
N ARG A 23 -14.40 1.97 -3.62
CA ARG A 23 -15.27 0.90 -4.12
C ARG A 23 -14.52 -0.05 -5.02
N GLU A 24 -13.69 0.47 -5.89
CA GLU A 24 -12.86 -0.32 -6.77
C GLU A 24 -11.85 -1.15 -6.00
N PHE A 25 -11.23 -0.55 -5.00
CA PHE A 25 -10.29 -1.24 -4.12
C PHE A 25 -10.98 -2.34 -3.32
N ASP A 26 -12.16 -2.09 -2.77
CA ASP A 26 -12.93 -3.07 -2.00
C ASP A 26 -13.28 -4.27 -2.88
N ARG A 27 -13.63 -4.04 -4.12
CA ARG A 27 -13.91 -5.10 -5.09
C ARG A 27 -12.66 -5.92 -5.37
N TRP A 28 -11.54 -5.27 -5.56
CA TRP A 28 -10.27 -5.93 -5.82
C TRP A 28 -9.84 -6.77 -4.63
N VAL A 29 -9.95 -6.25 -3.42
CA VAL A 29 -9.50 -6.93 -2.20
C VAL A 29 -10.47 -8.04 -1.76
N SER A 30 -11.64 -8.13 -2.36
CA SER A 30 -12.57 -9.22 -2.06
C SER A 30 -12.06 -10.58 -2.58
N ASP A 31 -11.14 -10.57 -3.53
CA ASP A 31 -10.43 -11.76 -3.97
C ASP A 31 -9.40 -12.17 -2.91
N ALA A 32 -9.36 -13.46 -2.58
CA ALA A 32 -8.48 -13.96 -1.52
C ALA A 32 -7.00 -13.73 -1.80
N ASP A 33 -6.58 -13.89 -3.05
CA ASP A 33 -5.18 -13.66 -3.42
C ASP A 33 -4.81 -12.20 -3.30
N ASN A 34 -5.71 -11.31 -3.71
CA ASN A 34 -5.51 -9.88 -3.62
C ASN A 34 -5.50 -9.42 -2.15
N ARG A 35 -6.33 -10.04 -1.33
CA ARG A 35 -6.35 -9.76 0.10
C ARG A 35 -5.01 -10.10 0.76
N ARG A 36 -4.39 -11.19 0.37
CA ARG A 36 -3.05 -11.54 0.86
C ARG A 36 -2.02 -10.49 0.50
N ILE A 37 -2.09 -9.99 -0.74
CA ILE A 37 -1.20 -8.93 -1.18
C ILE A 37 -1.38 -7.69 -0.32
N TYR A 38 -2.62 -7.32 -0.05
CA TYR A 38 -2.94 -6.17 0.78
C TYR A 38 -2.46 -6.36 2.23
N GLU A 39 -2.74 -7.50 2.84
CA GLU A 39 -2.30 -7.80 4.20
C GLU A 39 -0.78 -7.77 4.33
N ASN A 40 -0.09 -8.31 3.34
CA ASN A 40 1.36 -8.29 3.29
C ASN A 40 1.90 -6.87 3.17
N ALA A 41 1.27 -6.06 2.32
CA ALA A 41 1.64 -4.67 2.15
C ALA A 41 1.42 -3.87 3.44
N LEU A 42 0.33 -4.14 4.16
CA LEU A 42 0.07 -3.51 5.45
C LEU A 42 1.17 -3.83 6.47
N ARG A 43 1.63 -5.07 6.51
CA ARG A 43 2.71 -5.47 7.40
C ARG A 43 4.00 -4.72 7.08
N ILE A 44 4.34 -4.67 5.81
CA ILE A 44 5.55 -3.98 5.36
C ILE A 44 5.46 -2.49 5.67
N TRP A 45 4.30 -1.89 5.41
CA TRP A 45 4.05 -0.48 5.68
C TRP A 45 4.18 -0.16 7.17
N ASP A 46 3.57 -0.98 8.02
CA ASP A 46 3.64 -0.81 9.47
C ASP A 46 5.08 -0.92 9.97
N ASP A 47 5.84 -1.90 9.46
CA ASP A 47 7.24 -2.08 9.81
C ASP A 47 8.09 -0.87 9.41
N VAL A 48 7.89 -0.36 8.21
CA VAL A 48 8.60 0.82 7.72
C VAL A 48 8.27 2.04 8.59
N GLN A 49 7.01 2.23 8.95
CA GLN A 49 6.60 3.34 9.79
C GLN A 49 7.23 3.26 11.18
N ARG A 50 7.29 2.08 11.77
CA ARG A 50 7.91 1.89 13.08
C ARG A 50 9.38 2.24 13.09
N ARG A 51 10.10 1.84 12.04
CA ARG A 51 11.53 2.11 11.93
C ARG A 51 11.83 3.58 11.74
N THR A 52 10.90 4.33 11.17
CA THR A 52 11.12 5.72 10.80
C THR A 52 10.31 6.70 11.62
N SER A 53 9.54 6.25 12.59
CA SER A 53 8.68 7.11 13.40
C SER A 53 9.45 8.16 14.19
N ALA A 54 10.67 7.85 14.59
CA ALA A 54 11.53 8.79 15.34
C ALA A 54 12.32 9.71 14.43
N TYR A 55 12.39 9.39 13.13
CA TYR A 55 13.21 10.14 12.17
C TYR A 55 12.58 10.00 10.80
N ASN A 56 12.02 11.07 10.31
CA ASN A 56 11.28 11.04 9.06
C ASN A 56 11.81 12.07 8.06
N PRO A 57 13.03 11.88 7.52
CA PRO A 57 13.61 12.85 6.61
C PRO A 57 13.06 12.78 5.20
N ASP A 58 12.48 11.65 4.80
CA ASP A 58 12.19 11.48 3.38
C ASP A 58 11.06 10.46 3.16
N ARG A 59 9.82 10.95 3.14
CA ARG A 59 8.64 10.13 2.90
C ARG A 59 8.66 9.50 1.51
N ASP A 60 9.14 10.22 0.51
CA ASP A 60 9.17 9.73 -0.86
C ASP A 60 10.09 8.51 -0.98
N ARG A 61 11.21 8.54 -0.28
CA ARG A 61 12.14 7.42 -0.25
C ARG A 61 11.51 6.19 0.39
N LEU A 62 10.73 6.39 1.45
CA LEU A 62 10.00 5.31 2.10
C LEU A 62 8.99 4.67 1.17
N TRP A 63 8.29 5.48 0.39
CA TRP A 63 7.34 4.98 -0.60
C TRP A 63 8.02 4.18 -1.69
N GLU A 64 9.17 4.63 -2.17
CA GLU A 64 9.95 3.89 -3.15
C GLU A 64 10.37 2.52 -2.60
N GLN A 65 10.84 2.47 -1.35
CA GLN A 65 11.19 1.21 -0.71
C GLN A 65 10.00 0.28 -0.58
N LEU A 66 8.86 0.80 -0.18
CA LEU A 66 7.64 0.02 -0.05
C LEU A 66 7.22 -0.55 -1.39
N GLN A 67 7.21 0.25 -2.44
CA GLN A 67 6.85 -0.20 -3.79
C GLN A 67 7.79 -1.32 -4.26
N SER A 68 9.05 -1.20 -3.98
CA SER A 68 10.04 -2.21 -4.32
C SER A 68 9.77 -3.54 -3.62
N ARG A 69 9.35 -3.49 -2.36
CA ARG A 69 9.06 -4.69 -1.56
C ARG A 69 7.72 -5.34 -1.89
N ILE A 70 6.78 -4.59 -2.42
CA ILE A 70 5.46 -5.13 -2.78
C ILE A 70 5.56 -6.07 -3.99
N GLY A 71 6.70 -6.18 -4.59
CA GLY A 71 6.91 -7.19 -5.61
C GLY A 71 6.52 -6.75 -7.00
N VAL A 72 6.90 -5.61 -7.32
CA VAL A 72 6.57 -5.01 -8.60
C VAL A 72 7.63 -5.29 -9.64
#